data_69076d6cc4ea2c6b6e90ab4fd018dd89
#
_entry.id   69076d6cc4ea2c6b6e90ab4fd018dd89
#
_cell.length_a   1.000
_cell.length_b   1.000
_cell.length_c   1.000
_cell.angle_alpha   90.00
_cell.angle_beta   90.00
_cell.angle_gamma   90.00
#
_symmetry.space_group_name_H-M   'P 1'
#
loop_
_entity.id
_entity.type
_entity.pdbx_description
1 polymer ?
#
loop_
_entity_poly.entity_id
_entity_poly.type
_entity_poly.pdbx_seq_one_letter_code
_entity_poly.pdbx_strand_id
1 'polypeptide(L)'
;MPRLRRLTKKIVKSCHGCRRFRAQAYTSPPPGDLPRDRTVGQTPSQVIGVGFAGPLRYRKRPKTEGKAYILLYACSLTHAVYVDLVSNLETTEFIRSLKCFIARHGGPQGIYSDNGKTFASASNWIEQVMKDERIYGFLAQHGIEWKFIVSCTPWWGGQFERLIGLVKGSLYSQLSL
;
A
#
# COMPACT_ATOMS: atom_id res chain seq x y z
N MET A 1 35.24 -48.47 -10.44
CA MET A 1 35.55 -47.46 -11.49
C MET A 1 35.70 -46.04 -10.89
N PRO A 2 36.85 -45.66 -10.40
CA PRO A 2 37.03 -44.39 -9.68
C PRO A 2 36.94 -43.14 -10.59
N ARG A 3 37.23 -43.26 -11.90
CA ARG A 3 37.20 -42.14 -12.82
C ARG A 3 35.77 -41.66 -13.18
N LEU A 4 34.79 -42.52 -13.27
CA LEU A 4 33.39 -42.19 -13.60
C LEU A 4 32.76 -41.28 -12.53
N ARG A 5 32.92 -41.62 -11.26
CA ARG A 5 32.39 -40.81 -10.15
C ARG A 5 33.00 -39.39 -10.11
N ARG A 6 34.27 -39.25 -10.47
CA ARG A 6 34.97 -37.97 -10.56
C ARG A 6 34.44 -37.12 -11.73
N LEU A 7 34.20 -37.76 -12.88
CA LEU A 7 33.66 -37.13 -14.07
C LEU A 7 32.21 -36.63 -13.83
N THR A 8 31.38 -37.49 -13.25
CA THR A 8 30.00 -37.13 -12.91
C THR A 8 29.94 -35.96 -11.94
N LYS A 9 30.76 -35.95 -10.90
CA LYS A 9 30.88 -34.82 -9.97
C LYS A 9 31.31 -33.52 -10.67
N LYS A 10 32.23 -33.61 -11.63
CA LYS A 10 32.70 -32.47 -12.39
C LYS A 10 31.58 -31.90 -13.27
N ILE A 11 30.83 -32.74 -13.98
CA ILE A 11 29.71 -32.36 -14.84
C ILE A 11 28.58 -31.71 -14.01
N VAL A 12 28.22 -32.34 -12.89
CA VAL A 12 27.18 -31.82 -11.99
C VAL A 12 27.57 -30.46 -11.39
N LYS A 13 28.86 -30.26 -11.06
CA LYS A 13 29.37 -28.96 -10.55
C LYS A 13 29.38 -27.85 -11.61
N SER A 14 29.61 -28.21 -12.89
CA SER A 14 29.61 -27.24 -13.99
C SER A 14 28.22 -27.01 -14.58
N CYS A 15 27.26 -27.91 -14.36
CA CYS A 15 25.90 -27.80 -14.87
C CYS A 15 25.14 -26.64 -14.20
N HIS A 16 24.69 -25.67 -15.00
CA HIS A 16 23.95 -24.50 -14.51
C HIS A 16 22.63 -24.89 -13.81
N GLY A 17 21.89 -25.85 -14.34
CA GLY A 17 20.67 -26.39 -13.72
C GLY A 17 20.93 -27.01 -12.35
N CYS A 18 21.94 -27.91 -12.26
CA CYS A 18 22.28 -28.53 -10.99
C CYS A 18 22.77 -27.53 -9.93
N ARG A 19 23.50 -26.51 -10.35
CA ARG A 19 23.94 -25.42 -9.46
C ARG A 19 22.75 -24.64 -8.92
N ARG A 20 21.78 -24.31 -9.77
CA ARG A 20 20.57 -23.59 -9.38
C ARG A 20 19.75 -24.37 -8.35
N PHE A 21 19.57 -25.68 -8.54
CA PHE A 21 18.84 -26.53 -7.59
C PHE A 21 19.59 -26.78 -6.27
N ARG A 22 20.90 -26.62 -6.26
CA ARG A 22 21.73 -26.80 -5.04
C ARG A 22 22.12 -25.49 -4.38
N ALA A 23 21.79 -24.36 -4.99
CA ALA A 23 22.06 -23.07 -4.39
C ALA A 23 21.26 -22.94 -3.09
N GLN A 24 21.96 -22.66 -2.00
CA GLN A 24 21.28 -22.26 -0.77
C GLN A 24 20.58 -20.94 -1.02
N ALA A 25 19.36 -20.82 -0.50
CA ALA A 25 18.65 -19.55 -0.50
C ALA A 25 19.53 -18.50 0.18
N TYR A 26 19.64 -17.33 -0.44
CA TYR A 26 20.35 -16.22 0.16
C TYR A 26 19.62 -15.84 1.47
N THR A 27 20.35 -15.89 2.58
CA THR A 27 19.80 -15.42 3.86
C THR A 27 19.66 -13.90 3.77
N SER A 28 18.42 -13.43 3.82
CA SER A 28 18.19 -11.99 3.92
C SER A 28 18.89 -11.45 5.15
N PRO A 29 19.52 -10.26 5.06
CA PRO A 29 20.03 -9.60 6.26
C PRO A 29 18.89 -9.40 7.26
N PRO A 30 19.18 -9.38 8.57
CA PRO A 30 18.16 -9.13 9.57
C PRO A 30 17.43 -7.82 9.22
N PRO A 31 16.09 -7.79 9.33
CA PRO A 31 15.36 -6.55 9.08
C PRO A 31 15.84 -5.47 10.04
N GLY A 32 16.01 -4.26 9.52
CA GLY A 32 16.31 -3.10 10.36
C GLY A 32 15.17 -2.80 11.33
N ASP A 33 15.44 -1.94 12.29
CA ASP A 33 14.44 -1.52 13.28
C ASP A 33 13.23 -0.89 12.57
N LEU A 34 12.05 -1.30 13.00
CA LEU A 34 10.81 -0.71 12.52
C LEU A 34 10.64 0.71 13.05
N PRO A 35 10.06 1.62 12.26
CA PRO A 35 9.74 2.96 12.73
C PRO A 35 8.90 2.93 14.02
N ARG A 36 9.15 3.88 14.92
CA ARG A 36 8.43 3.97 16.19
C ARG A 36 6.92 4.02 16.01
N ASP A 37 6.44 4.70 15.00
CA ASP A 37 5.01 4.80 14.64
C ASP A 37 4.34 3.45 14.35
N ARG A 38 5.14 2.38 14.16
CA ARG A 38 4.67 1.00 13.94
C ARG A 38 4.83 0.08 15.15
N THR A 39 5.66 0.47 16.10
CA THR A 39 6.02 -0.38 17.24
C THR A 39 5.58 0.21 18.57
N VAL A 40 5.45 1.53 18.64
CA VAL A 40 5.12 2.25 19.87
C VAL A 40 3.84 3.03 19.61
N GLY A 41 2.72 2.49 20.04
CA GLY A 41 1.42 3.14 20.00
C GLY A 41 0.50 2.53 21.04
N GLN A 42 -0.30 3.36 21.68
CA GLN A 42 -1.28 2.89 22.68
C GLN A 42 -2.69 2.82 22.10
N THR A 43 -2.95 3.64 21.09
CA THR A 43 -4.30 3.77 20.53
C THR A 43 -4.31 3.31 19.06
N PRO A 44 -5.23 2.40 18.67
CA PRO A 44 -5.44 2.05 17.28
C PRO A 44 -5.78 3.30 16.44
N SER A 45 -5.33 3.31 15.18
CA SER A 45 -5.56 4.39 14.21
C SER A 45 -4.91 5.74 14.53
N GLN A 46 -4.01 5.79 15.51
CA GLN A 46 -3.24 6.99 15.82
C GLN A 46 -2.33 7.41 14.66
N VAL A 47 -1.74 6.44 14.00
CA VAL A 47 -0.98 6.62 12.76
C VAL A 47 -1.55 5.69 11.69
N ILE A 48 -1.87 6.25 10.54
CA ILE A 48 -2.51 5.52 9.44
C ILE A 48 -1.74 5.67 8.12
N GLY A 49 -1.77 4.63 7.31
CA GLY A 49 -1.39 4.69 5.91
C GLY A 49 -2.61 4.87 5.03
N VAL A 50 -2.52 5.74 4.03
CA VAL A 50 -3.59 5.99 3.07
C VAL A 50 -3.16 5.56 1.68
N GLY A 51 -4.03 4.84 1.00
CA GLY A 51 -3.79 4.41 -0.35
C GLY A 51 -5.05 4.29 -1.19
N PHE A 52 -4.87 4.22 -2.50
CA PHE A 52 -5.93 4.14 -3.49
C PHE A 52 -5.88 2.87 -4.30
N ALA A 53 -7.07 2.40 -4.67
CA ALA A 53 -7.25 1.34 -5.64
C ALA A 53 -8.32 1.74 -6.67
N GLY A 54 -8.13 1.35 -7.91
CA GLY A 54 -9.09 1.61 -8.98
C GLY A 54 -8.43 2.14 -10.25
N PRO A 55 -9.21 2.57 -11.25
CA PRO A 55 -10.67 2.71 -11.21
C PRO A 55 -11.42 1.38 -11.30
N LEU A 56 -12.47 1.25 -10.51
CA LEU A 56 -13.48 0.23 -10.66
C LEU A 56 -14.54 0.73 -11.64
N ARG A 57 -14.78 0.00 -12.71
CA ARG A 57 -15.83 0.33 -13.67
C ARG A 57 -17.14 -0.27 -13.20
N TYR A 58 -18.20 0.51 -13.18
CA TYR A 58 -19.54 0.04 -12.87
C TYR A 58 -20.55 0.52 -13.90
N ARG A 59 -21.60 -0.27 -14.12
CA ARG A 59 -22.64 0.08 -15.08
C ARG A 59 -23.69 0.95 -14.41
N LYS A 60 -23.84 2.16 -14.90
CA LYS A 60 -24.89 3.11 -14.53
C LYS A 60 -26.08 2.92 -15.47
N ARG A 61 -27.30 2.91 -14.93
CA ARG A 61 -28.51 2.88 -15.81
C ARG A 61 -28.69 4.25 -16.49
N PRO A 62 -29.09 4.34 -17.78
CA PRO A 62 -29.50 3.26 -18.70
C PRO A 62 -28.43 2.83 -19.72
N LYS A 63 -27.20 2.66 -19.51
CA LYS A 63 -26.08 2.18 -20.38
C LYS A 63 -24.80 3.02 -20.29
N THR A 64 -24.68 3.87 -19.28
CA THR A 64 -23.47 4.65 -19.08
C THR A 64 -22.51 3.93 -18.12
N GLU A 65 -21.24 3.90 -18.42
CA GLU A 65 -20.21 3.39 -17.53
C GLU A 65 -19.80 4.49 -16.55
N GLY A 66 -19.70 4.15 -15.28
CA GLY A 66 -19.15 4.98 -14.22
C GLY A 66 -17.81 4.45 -13.77
N LYS A 67 -17.00 5.31 -13.13
CA LYS A 67 -15.76 4.96 -12.46
C LYS A 67 -15.92 5.22 -10.97
N ALA A 68 -15.45 4.31 -10.15
CA ALA A 68 -15.35 4.48 -8.70
C ALA A 68 -13.95 4.09 -8.26
N TYR A 69 -13.52 4.59 -7.11
CA TYR A 69 -12.21 4.33 -6.56
C TYR A 69 -12.36 3.86 -5.12
N ILE A 70 -11.47 3.00 -4.69
CA ILE A 70 -11.38 2.56 -3.31
C ILE A 70 -10.33 3.41 -2.63
N LEU A 71 -10.72 4.01 -1.52
CA LEU A 71 -9.85 4.68 -0.59
C LEU A 71 -9.66 3.77 0.62
N LEU A 72 -8.42 3.47 0.94
CA LEU A 72 -8.06 2.55 2.00
C LEU A 72 -7.25 3.29 3.07
N TYR A 73 -7.67 3.12 4.31
CA TYR A 73 -6.95 3.57 5.50
C TYR A 73 -6.49 2.35 6.28
N ALA A 74 -5.20 2.26 6.55
CA ALA A 74 -4.59 1.14 7.27
C ALA A 74 -3.94 1.64 8.56
N CYS A 75 -4.31 1.07 9.69
CA CYS A 75 -3.65 1.36 10.95
C CYS A 75 -2.20 0.85 10.94
N SER A 76 -1.24 1.71 11.27
CA SER A 76 0.19 1.34 11.29
C SER A 76 0.52 0.33 12.39
N LEU A 77 -0.22 0.34 13.50
CA LEU A 77 0.00 -0.52 14.65
C LEU A 77 -0.70 -1.88 14.51
N THR A 78 -2.00 -1.87 14.20
CA THR A 78 -2.83 -3.09 14.23
C THR A 78 -3.05 -3.71 12.86
N HIS A 79 -2.68 -3.01 11.77
CA HIS A 79 -3.01 -3.36 10.37
C HIS A 79 -4.52 -3.47 10.10
N ALA A 80 -5.36 -2.97 11.01
CA ALA A 80 -6.79 -2.85 10.75
C ALA A 80 -7.03 -1.92 9.56
N VAL A 81 -7.97 -2.30 8.71
CA VAL A 81 -8.26 -1.62 7.45
C VAL A 81 -9.67 -1.05 7.48
N TYR A 82 -9.78 0.22 7.13
CA TYR A 82 -11.04 0.86 6.79
C TYR A 82 -11.05 1.17 5.29
N VAL A 83 -12.14 0.81 4.63
CA VAL A 83 -12.30 0.95 3.18
C VAL A 83 -13.51 1.83 2.91
N ASP A 84 -13.33 2.82 2.06
CA ASP A 84 -14.41 3.67 1.57
C ASP A 84 -14.43 3.70 0.05
N LEU A 85 -15.61 3.85 -0.53
CA LEU A 85 -15.81 3.94 -1.97
C LEU A 85 -16.07 5.40 -2.34
N VAL A 86 -15.20 5.95 -3.20
CA VAL A 86 -15.31 7.32 -3.67
C VAL A 86 -15.63 7.37 -5.17
N SER A 87 -16.47 8.31 -5.56
CA SER A 87 -16.94 8.43 -6.94
C SER A 87 -15.93 9.09 -7.86
N ASN A 88 -15.08 9.94 -7.33
CA ASN A 88 -14.04 10.65 -8.06
C ASN A 88 -12.79 10.85 -7.18
N LEU A 89 -11.73 11.37 -7.78
CA LEU A 89 -10.46 11.70 -7.11
C LEU A 89 -10.38 13.21 -6.82
N GLU A 90 -11.41 13.78 -6.24
CA GLU A 90 -11.41 15.19 -5.83
C GLU A 90 -11.08 15.34 -4.35
N THR A 91 -10.47 16.47 -3.99
CA THR A 91 -10.12 16.78 -2.60
C THR A 91 -11.34 16.78 -1.68
N THR A 92 -12.48 17.20 -2.17
CA THR A 92 -13.76 17.23 -1.44
C THR A 92 -14.20 15.82 -1.03
N GLU A 93 -14.11 14.85 -1.93
CA GLU A 93 -14.44 13.45 -1.65
C GLU A 93 -13.47 12.82 -0.65
N PHE A 94 -12.17 13.15 -0.78
CA PHE A 94 -11.18 12.71 0.19
C PHE A 94 -11.46 13.27 1.60
N ILE A 95 -11.69 14.57 1.72
CA ILE A 95 -12.01 15.20 3.01
C ILE A 95 -13.29 14.60 3.59
N ARG A 96 -14.31 14.34 2.77
CA ARG A 96 -15.54 13.67 3.21
C ARG A 96 -15.24 12.29 3.78
N SER A 97 -14.48 11.50 3.07
CA SER A 97 -14.09 10.16 3.50
C SER A 97 -13.23 10.19 4.77
N LEU A 98 -12.28 11.11 4.85
CA LEU A 98 -11.44 11.28 6.05
C LEU A 98 -12.27 11.71 7.26
N LYS A 99 -13.26 12.58 7.10
CA LYS A 99 -14.21 12.94 8.16
C LYS A 99 -15.01 11.71 8.64
N CYS A 100 -15.48 10.87 7.72
CA CYS A 100 -16.15 9.62 8.07
C CYS A 100 -15.25 8.66 8.83
N PHE A 101 -13.99 8.57 8.43
CA PHE A 101 -12.98 7.78 9.15
C PHE A 101 -12.77 8.32 10.57
N ILE A 102 -12.54 9.62 10.71
CA ILE A 102 -12.31 10.29 12.01
C ILE A 102 -13.52 10.09 12.94
N ALA A 103 -14.72 10.22 12.43
CA ALA A 103 -15.95 10.05 13.21
C ALA A 103 -16.11 8.62 13.77
N ARG A 104 -15.55 7.61 13.09
CA ARG A 104 -15.67 6.19 13.49
C ARG A 104 -14.50 5.68 14.31
N HIS A 105 -13.29 6.16 14.03
CA HIS A 105 -12.04 5.59 14.55
C HIS A 105 -11.23 6.58 15.39
N GLY A 106 -11.67 7.83 15.47
CA GLY A 106 -10.94 8.93 16.11
C GLY A 106 -9.97 9.62 15.15
N GLY A 107 -9.52 10.81 15.52
CA GLY A 107 -8.56 11.59 14.73
C GLY A 107 -7.17 10.96 14.76
N PRO A 108 -6.57 10.64 13.61
CA PRO A 108 -5.18 10.22 13.54
C PRO A 108 -4.27 11.42 13.85
N GLN A 109 -3.12 11.16 14.45
CA GLN A 109 -2.07 12.16 14.64
C GLN A 109 -1.16 12.26 13.40
N GLY A 110 -1.02 11.13 12.68
CA GLY A 110 -0.18 11.05 11.49
C GLY A 110 -0.81 10.27 10.35
N ILE A 111 -0.65 10.78 9.14
CA ILE A 111 -1.07 10.12 7.90
C ILE A 111 0.15 9.89 7.03
N TYR A 112 0.40 8.64 6.65
CA TYR A 112 1.39 8.26 5.65
C TYR A 112 0.71 8.01 4.31
N SER A 113 1.30 8.52 3.23
CA SER A 113 0.89 8.20 1.86
C SER A 113 2.08 7.87 0.99
N ASP A 114 1.84 7.08 -0.04
CA ASP A 114 2.84 6.77 -1.06
C ASP A 114 3.06 7.99 -1.97
N ASN A 115 4.34 8.22 -2.33
CA ASN A 115 4.74 9.15 -3.39
C ASN A 115 4.62 8.51 -4.80
N GLY A 116 3.87 7.44 -4.92
CA GLY A 116 3.87 6.49 -6.03
C GLY A 116 3.87 7.08 -7.42
N LYS A 117 5.05 7.23 -7.98
CA LYS A 117 5.23 7.45 -9.43
C LYS A 117 4.71 6.27 -10.28
N THR A 118 4.43 5.14 -9.66
CA THR A 118 4.06 3.87 -10.31
C THR A 118 2.58 3.83 -10.74
N PHE A 119 1.72 4.65 -10.17
CA PHE A 119 0.33 4.81 -10.59
C PHE A 119 0.08 6.29 -10.90
N ALA A 120 0.36 6.69 -12.13
CA ALA A 120 0.34 8.07 -12.59
C ALA A 120 -0.96 8.83 -12.23
N SER A 121 -2.10 8.16 -12.15
CA SER A 121 -3.37 8.77 -11.76
C SER A 121 -3.53 8.98 -10.25
N ALA A 122 -2.96 8.10 -9.42
CA ALA A 122 -3.06 8.21 -7.97
C ALA A 122 -2.03 9.20 -7.38
N SER A 123 -0.81 9.25 -7.96
CA SER A 123 0.22 10.17 -7.53
C SER A 123 -0.13 11.62 -7.87
N ASN A 124 -0.63 11.87 -9.07
CA ASN A 124 -1.11 13.19 -9.47
C ASN A 124 -2.24 13.69 -8.57
N TRP A 125 -3.10 12.76 -8.12
CA TRP A 125 -4.18 13.10 -7.21
C TRP A 125 -3.69 13.48 -5.81
N ILE A 126 -2.78 12.70 -5.20
CA ILE A 126 -2.21 13.02 -3.89
C ILE A 126 -1.49 14.38 -3.94
N GLU A 127 -0.75 14.65 -5.01
CA GLU A 127 -0.12 15.95 -5.21
C GLU A 127 -1.14 17.10 -5.35
N GLN A 128 -2.25 16.88 -6.05
CA GLN A 128 -3.33 17.87 -6.18
C GLN A 128 -4.02 18.10 -4.84
N VAL A 129 -4.33 17.04 -4.09
CA VAL A 129 -4.93 17.15 -2.76
C VAL A 129 -4.01 17.95 -1.83
N MET A 130 -2.71 17.69 -1.88
CA MET A 130 -1.74 18.38 -1.03
C MET A 130 -1.47 19.83 -1.43
N LYS A 131 -1.80 20.24 -2.65
CA LYS A 131 -1.74 21.66 -3.09
C LYS A 131 -3.01 22.43 -2.73
N ASP A 132 -4.05 21.74 -2.28
CA ASP A 132 -5.34 22.36 -1.96
C ASP A 132 -5.33 22.93 -0.52
N GLU A 133 -5.46 24.25 -0.39
CA GLU A 133 -5.46 24.94 0.91
C GLU A 133 -6.53 24.42 1.87
N ARG A 134 -7.64 23.90 1.36
CA ARG A 134 -8.72 23.33 2.18
C ARG A 134 -8.28 22.12 2.97
N ILE A 135 -7.38 21.31 2.41
CA ILE A 135 -6.81 20.15 3.12
C ILE A 135 -5.86 20.61 4.22
N TYR A 136 -4.99 21.57 3.93
CA TYR A 136 -4.08 22.09 4.94
C TYR A 136 -4.83 22.67 6.14
N GLY A 137 -5.85 23.48 5.87
CA GLY A 137 -6.71 24.03 6.92
C GLY A 137 -7.40 22.93 7.74
N PHE A 138 -7.92 21.89 7.09
CA PHE A 138 -8.56 20.77 7.76
C PHE A 138 -7.57 19.96 8.60
N LEU A 139 -6.40 19.64 8.08
CA LEU A 139 -5.37 18.88 8.81
C LEU A 139 -4.84 19.68 10.01
N ALA A 140 -4.56 20.96 9.83
CA ALA A 140 -4.10 21.86 10.89
C ALA A 140 -5.15 21.99 12.02
N GLN A 141 -6.42 22.14 11.66
CA GLN A 141 -7.52 22.22 12.63
C GLN A 141 -7.64 20.96 13.49
N HIS A 142 -7.29 19.78 12.92
CA HIS A 142 -7.37 18.49 13.63
C HIS A 142 -6.02 18.03 14.20
N GLY A 143 -4.97 18.83 14.08
CA GLY A 143 -3.62 18.48 14.55
C GLY A 143 -3.04 17.25 13.85
N ILE A 144 -3.38 17.03 12.57
CA ILE A 144 -2.97 15.86 11.79
C ILE A 144 -1.72 16.20 10.97
N GLU A 145 -0.65 15.45 11.18
CA GLU A 145 0.58 15.57 10.39
C GLU A 145 0.54 14.62 9.18
N TRP A 146 0.74 15.17 7.99
CA TRP A 146 0.85 14.36 6.77
C TRP A 146 2.31 14.11 6.42
N LYS A 147 2.68 12.83 6.30
CA LYS A 147 4.05 12.38 6.00
C LYS A 147 4.06 11.60 4.68
N PHE A 148 4.96 12.01 3.79
CA PHE A 148 5.21 11.24 2.57
C PHE A 148 6.27 10.18 2.82
N ILE A 149 6.06 8.99 2.26
CA ILE A 149 7.09 7.97 2.23
C ILE A 149 8.14 8.39 1.22
N VAL A 150 9.39 8.37 1.66
CA VAL A 150 10.52 8.72 0.79
C VAL A 150 10.58 7.76 -0.40
N SER A 151 10.68 8.30 -1.61
CA SER A 151 10.91 7.50 -2.82
C SER A 151 12.14 6.60 -2.63
N CYS A 152 12.06 5.35 -3.05
CA CYS A 152 13.10 4.33 -2.87
C CYS A 152 13.18 3.66 -1.48
N THR A 153 12.18 3.84 -0.61
CA THR A 153 12.07 3.09 0.64
C THR A 153 10.79 2.23 0.66
N PRO A 154 10.67 1.21 -0.22
CA PRO A 154 9.44 0.42 -0.37
C PRO A 154 9.04 -0.31 0.91
N TRP A 155 9.98 -0.59 1.82
CA TRP A 155 9.69 -1.20 3.11
C TRP A 155 8.88 -0.32 4.07
N TRP A 156 8.89 1.01 3.87
CA TRP A 156 8.08 1.92 4.67
C TRP A 156 6.61 1.92 4.25
N GLY A 157 6.33 1.81 2.95
CA GLY A 157 4.98 1.71 2.38
C GLY A 157 4.40 0.29 2.37
N GLY A 158 5.24 -0.74 2.50
CA GLY A 158 4.85 -2.14 2.32
C GLY A 158 3.68 -2.61 3.18
N GLN A 159 3.42 -1.97 4.32
CA GLN A 159 2.29 -2.30 5.17
C GLN A 159 0.93 -2.02 4.50
N PHE A 160 0.73 -0.84 3.92
CA PHE A 160 -0.55 -0.49 3.29
C PHE A 160 -0.58 -0.86 1.81
N GLU A 161 0.53 -0.86 1.09
CA GLU A 161 0.62 -1.37 -0.28
C GLU A 161 0.20 -2.85 -0.36
N ARG A 162 0.69 -3.67 0.58
CA ARG A 162 0.29 -5.07 0.67
C ARG A 162 -1.21 -5.21 0.94
N LEU A 163 -1.77 -4.41 1.83
CA LEU A 163 -3.19 -4.42 2.17
C LEU A 163 -4.05 -3.97 0.98
N ILE A 164 -3.62 -2.95 0.24
CA ILE A 164 -4.25 -2.56 -1.02
C ILE A 164 -4.23 -3.71 -2.02
N GLY A 165 -3.11 -4.41 -2.15
CA GLY A 165 -2.98 -5.58 -3.01
C GLY A 165 -3.94 -6.70 -2.63
N LEU A 166 -4.11 -6.98 -1.33
CA LEU A 166 -5.05 -7.98 -0.82
C LEU A 166 -6.51 -7.60 -1.08
N VAL A 167 -6.88 -6.34 -0.83
CA VAL A 167 -8.24 -5.83 -1.11
C VAL A 167 -8.54 -5.91 -2.60
N LYS A 168 -7.61 -5.49 -3.47
CA LYS A 168 -7.76 -5.64 -4.92
C LYS A 168 -7.94 -7.10 -5.32
N GLY A 169 -7.07 -7.99 -4.86
CA GLY A 169 -7.14 -9.42 -5.17
C GLY A 169 -8.48 -10.04 -4.77
N SER A 170 -8.97 -9.72 -3.57
CA SER A 170 -10.26 -10.19 -3.08
C SER A 170 -11.42 -9.67 -3.91
N LEU A 171 -11.40 -8.40 -4.30
CA LEU A 171 -12.45 -7.81 -5.14
C LEU A 171 -12.46 -8.39 -6.54
N TYR A 172 -11.31 -8.49 -7.19
CA TYR A 172 -11.23 -9.05 -8.55
C TYR A 172 -11.63 -10.52 -8.60
N SER A 173 -11.30 -11.31 -7.57
CA SER A 173 -11.71 -12.72 -7.49
C SER A 173 -13.22 -12.87 -7.33
N GLN A 174 -13.90 -11.94 -6.66
CA GLN A 174 -15.35 -11.99 -6.44
C GLN A 174 -16.16 -11.41 -7.61
N LEU A 175 -15.62 -10.39 -8.26
CA LEU A 175 -16.31 -9.70 -9.34
C LEU A 175 -16.16 -10.39 -10.72
N SER A 176 -15.36 -11.47 -10.80
CA SER A 176 -15.08 -12.22 -12.06
C SER A 176 -14.69 -11.29 -13.22
N LEU A 177 -13.89 -10.26 -12.91
CA LEU A 177 -13.41 -9.24 -13.87
C LEU A 177 -12.02 -9.61 -14.39
#